data_0386b1cef2d506e6bf979a9e7fd0e9f3
#
_entry.id   0386b1cef2d506e6bf979a9e7fd0e9f3
#
_cell.length_a   1.000
_cell.length_b   1.000
_cell.length_c   1.000
_cell.angle_alpha   90.00
_cell.angle_beta   90.00
_cell.angle_gamma   90.00
#
_symmetry.space_group_name_H-M   'P 1'
#
loop_
_entity.id
_entity.type
_entity.pdbx_description
1 polymer ?
#
loop_
_entity_poly.entity_id
_entity_poly.type
_entity_poly.pdbx_seq_one_letter_code
_entity_poly.pdbx_strand_id
1 'polypeptide(L)'
;MGRMFIDREKHTAAKRLMDGICNQLLNVKGMVVEDACIVDSPLRPVPVLEVRPRPRGGMLRCSRCGRRRHGYDRGGGVRRWRHQDFGCRRVGLVAALPRVDRPRCGVVVASVPWAGPGSRSTRDFEAECAWPMTVANRKTVGGFLHIAWRTAGDVARRVAERVKASMPSPFDGLTAIGVD
;
A
#
# COMPACT_ATOMS: atom_id res chain seq x y z
N MET A 1 -15.06 42.25 -0.30
CA MET A 1 -15.08 40.90 0.31
C MET A 1 -15.87 39.99 -0.63
N GLY A 2 -15.24 39.48 -1.70
CA GLY A 2 -15.92 38.67 -2.74
C GLY A 2 -15.80 37.20 -2.33
N ARG A 3 -16.90 36.56 -1.96
CA ARG A 3 -17.01 35.10 -1.88
C ARG A 3 -16.93 34.54 -3.29
N MET A 4 -15.82 33.89 -3.60
CA MET A 4 -15.66 33.15 -4.83
C MET A 4 -16.61 31.94 -4.75
N PHE A 5 -17.73 32.00 -5.44
CA PHE A 5 -18.62 30.87 -5.68
C PHE A 5 -17.86 29.90 -6.59
N ILE A 6 -17.18 28.92 -6.01
CA ILE A 6 -16.66 27.80 -6.77
C ILE A 6 -17.87 27.01 -7.26
N ASP A 7 -18.02 26.97 -8.56
CA ASP A 7 -19.08 26.25 -9.25
C ASP A 7 -19.08 24.78 -8.83
N ARG A 8 -20.09 24.35 -8.09
CA ARG A 8 -20.23 23.00 -7.53
C ARG A 8 -20.12 21.91 -8.60
N GLU A 9 -20.58 22.17 -9.81
CA GLU A 9 -20.52 21.23 -10.92
C GLU A 9 -19.08 21.01 -11.42
N LYS A 10 -18.30 22.08 -11.58
CA LYS A 10 -16.89 22.01 -11.96
C LYS A 10 -16.05 21.31 -10.91
N HIS A 11 -16.32 21.57 -9.64
CA HIS A 11 -15.65 20.88 -8.54
C HIS A 11 -15.95 19.37 -8.54
N THR A 12 -17.21 18.99 -8.82
CA THR A 12 -17.62 17.59 -8.90
C THR A 12 -17.01 16.88 -10.11
N ALA A 13 -16.95 17.55 -11.27
CA ALA A 13 -16.31 17.02 -12.47
C ALA A 13 -14.80 16.83 -12.28
N ALA A 14 -14.10 17.80 -11.73
CA ALA A 14 -12.67 17.72 -11.42
C ALA A 14 -12.37 16.59 -10.42
N LYS A 15 -13.21 16.42 -9.39
CA LYS A 15 -13.09 15.32 -8.44
C LYS A 15 -13.24 13.97 -9.11
N ARG A 16 -14.26 13.77 -9.95
CA ARG A 16 -14.47 12.51 -10.68
C ARG A 16 -13.29 12.17 -11.60
N LEU A 17 -12.72 13.18 -12.27
CA LEU A 17 -11.54 12.99 -13.11
C LEU A 17 -10.33 12.57 -12.27
N MET A 18 -10.07 13.21 -11.13
CA MET A 18 -8.99 12.87 -10.22
C MET A 18 -9.16 11.46 -9.66
N ASP A 19 -10.35 11.10 -9.22
CA ASP A 19 -10.66 9.75 -8.73
C ASP A 19 -10.44 8.69 -9.83
N GLY A 20 -10.81 9.01 -11.08
CA GLY A 20 -10.55 8.16 -12.24
C GLY A 20 -9.06 7.95 -12.50
N ILE A 21 -8.27 9.01 -12.50
CA ILE A 21 -6.81 8.97 -12.66
C ILE A 21 -6.18 8.16 -11.52
N CYS A 22 -6.54 8.45 -10.27
CA CYS A 22 -6.01 7.71 -9.12
C CYS A 22 -6.38 6.22 -9.17
N ASN A 23 -7.58 5.86 -9.62
CA ASN A 23 -7.97 4.46 -9.81
C ASN A 23 -7.10 3.75 -10.86
N GLN A 24 -6.74 4.43 -11.95
CA GLN A 24 -5.87 3.88 -12.99
C GLN A 24 -4.42 3.75 -12.51
N LEU A 25 -3.90 4.78 -11.85
CA LEU A 25 -2.52 4.80 -11.33
C LEU A 25 -2.30 3.77 -10.22
N LEU A 26 -3.23 3.65 -9.30
CA LEU A 26 -3.15 2.66 -8.22
C LEU A 26 -3.38 1.23 -8.72
N ASN A 27 -4.14 1.06 -9.79
CA ASN A 27 -4.49 -0.21 -10.46
C ASN A 27 -4.76 -1.38 -9.48
N VAL A 28 -5.41 -1.09 -8.37
CA VAL A 28 -5.65 -2.09 -7.33
C VAL A 28 -6.97 -2.82 -7.58
N LYS A 29 -6.90 -4.06 -8.00
CA LYS A 29 -8.09 -4.89 -8.27
C LYS A 29 -8.99 -4.99 -7.04
N GLY A 30 -10.27 -4.72 -7.23
CA GLY A 30 -11.30 -4.83 -6.18
C GLY A 30 -11.39 -3.62 -5.25
N MET A 31 -10.74 -2.52 -5.58
CA MET A 31 -10.78 -1.26 -4.85
C MET A 31 -11.34 -0.13 -5.73
N VAL A 32 -11.82 0.90 -5.07
CA VAL A 32 -12.22 2.17 -5.69
C VAL A 32 -11.65 3.29 -4.84
N VAL A 33 -11.09 4.30 -5.49
CA VAL A 33 -10.71 5.55 -4.83
C VAL A 33 -11.99 6.35 -4.56
N GLU A 34 -12.23 6.66 -3.30
CA GLU A 34 -13.35 7.52 -2.87
C GLU A 34 -12.96 8.98 -2.84
N ASP A 35 -11.69 9.22 -2.50
CA ASP A 35 -11.17 10.57 -2.30
C ASP A 35 -9.67 10.62 -2.50
N ALA A 36 -9.19 11.73 -3.03
CA ALA A 36 -7.78 12.05 -3.14
C ALA A 36 -7.58 13.55 -2.88
N CYS A 37 -6.77 13.88 -1.90
CA CYS A 37 -6.52 15.27 -1.53
C CYS A 37 -5.09 15.50 -1.07
N ILE A 38 -4.59 16.72 -1.28
CA ILE A 38 -3.31 17.14 -0.72
C ILE A 38 -3.58 17.67 0.68
N VAL A 39 -2.87 17.13 1.66
CA VAL A 39 -3.00 17.50 3.06
C VAL A 39 -1.64 17.86 3.65
N ASP A 40 -1.64 18.71 4.65
CA ASP A 40 -0.43 19.01 5.41
C ASP A 40 0.00 17.77 6.21
N SER A 41 1.28 17.49 6.18
CA SER A 41 1.83 16.38 6.94
C SER A 41 2.12 16.82 8.38
N PRO A 42 1.55 16.15 9.41
CA PRO A 42 1.84 16.51 10.80
C PRO A 42 3.29 16.20 11.20
N LEU A 43 4.00 15.41 10.41
CA LEU A 43 5.36 14.95 10.70
C LEU A 43 6.44 15.64 9.85
N ARG A 44 6.05 16.39 8.82
CA ARG A 44 7.00 17.00 7.87
C ARG A 44 6.43 18.27 7.25
N PRO A 45 7.28 19.25 6.89
CA PRO A 45 6.83 20.53 6.33
C PRO A 45 6.30 20.43 4.89
N VAL A 46 6.32 19.25 4.27
CA VAL A 46 5.90 19.06 2.88
C VAL A 46 4.54 18.37 2.85
N PRO A 47 3.54 18.96 2.15
CA PRO A 47 2.24 18.35 1.97
C PRO A 47 2.33 16.98 1.29
N VAL A 48 1.42 16.08 1.64
CA VAL A 48 1.33 14.73 1.10
C VAL A 48 0.00 14.53 0.37
N LEU A 49 0.02 13.71 -0.67
CA LEU A 49 -1.20 13.27 -1.34
C LEU A 49 -1.77 12.08 -0.55
N GLU A 50 -2.91 12.29 0.09
CA GLU A 50 -3.69 11.21 0.69
C GLU A 50 -4.70 10.69 -0.32
N VAL A 51 -4.67 9.38 -0.53
CA VAL A 51 -5.66 8.68 -1.34
C VAL A 51 -6.44 7.74 -0.42
N ARG A 52 -7.76 7.82 -0.49
CA ARG A 52 -8.69 7.02 0.33
C ARG A 52 -9.35 5.94 -0.52
N PRO A 53 -8.77 4.73 -0.59
CA PRO A 53 -9.38 3.60 -1.25
C PRO A 53 -10.36 2.89 -0.33
N ARG A 54 -11.43 2.35 -0.91
CA ARG A 54 -12.32 1.40 -0.25
C ARG A 54 -12.44 0.11 -1.03
N PRO A 55 -12.68 -1.02 -0.40
CA PRO A 55 -12.99 -2.26 -1.10
C PRO A 55 -14.34 -2.15 -1.81
N ARG A 56 -14.44 -2.70 -3.01
CA ARG A 56 -15.74 -2.95 -3.65
C ARG A 56 -16.51 -3.96 -2.81
N GLY A 57 -17.84 -3.81 -2.73
CA GLY A 57 -18.70 -4.68 -1.95
C GLY A 57 -18.43 -6.17 -2.25
N GLY A 58 -18.45 -7.00 -1.21
CA GLY A 58 -18.20 -8.44 -1.32
C GLY A 58 -16.75 -8.86 -1.52
N MET A 59 -15.79 -7.95 -1.55
CA MET A 59 -14.37 -8.24 -1.79
C MET A 59 -13.51 -8.39 -0.53
N LEU A 60 -14.11 -8.32 0.66
CA LEU A 60 -13.39 -8.49 1.91
C LEU A 60 -12.86 -9.93 2.05
N ARG A 61 -11.61 -10.04 2.47
CA ARG A 61 -10.92 -11.31 2.71
C ARG A 61 -10.36 -11.38 4.11
N CYS A 62 -10.45 -12.53 4.71
CA CYS A 62 -9.83 -12.81 6.00
C CYS A 62 -8.30 -12.69 5.88
N SER A 63 -7.65 -11.94 6.78
CA SER A 63 -6.18 -11.78 6.76
C SER A 63 -5.42 -13.07 7.10
N ARG A 64 -6.06 -14.05 7.78
CA ARG A 64 -5.43 -15.31 8.16
C ARG A 64 -5.54 -16.39 7.07
N CYS A 65 -6.73 -16.54 6.46
CA CYS A 65 -6.97 -17.65 5.53
C CYS A 65 -7.31 -17.21 4.09
N GLY A 66 -7.32 -15.90 3.80
CA GLY A 66 -7.57 -15.37 2.45
C GLY A 66 -8.99 -15.53 1.90
N ARG A 67 -9.88 -16.29 2.58
CA ARG A 67 -11.23 -16.56 2.08
C ARG A 67 -12.12 -15.33 2.20
N ARG A 68 -13.00 -15.16 1.21
CA ARG A 68 -14.00 -14.06 1.19
C ARG A 68 -14.98 -14.17 2.32
N ARG A 69 -15.40 -13.02 2.87
CA ARG A 69 -16.43 -12.89 3.89
C ARG A 69 -17.09 -11.51 3.84
N HIS A 70 -18.31 -11.45 4.37
CA HIS A 70 -18.97 -10.19 4.67
C HIS A 70 -18.25 -9.49 5.84
N GLY A 71 -18.35 -8.17 5.88
CA GLY A 71 -17.86 -7.40 7.01
C GLY A 71 -18.63 -7.72 8.28
N TYR A 72 -17.91 -7.87 9.38
CA TYR A 72 -18.48 -8.02 10.71
C TYR A 72 -18.81 -6.64 11.29
N ASP A 73 -17.82 -5.74 11.25
CA ASP A 73 -17.96 -4.35 11.68
C ASP A 73 -16.99 -3.44 10.90
N ARG A 74 -17.03 -2.14 11.24
CA ARG A 74 -16.16 -1.14 10.60
C ARG A 74 -14.70 -1.18 11.07
N GLY A 75 -14.37 -2.07 12.01
CA GLY A 75 -13.02 -2.17 12.54
C GLY A 75 -12.64 -1.06 13.53
N GLY A 76 -11.42 -1.10 13.99
CA GLY A 76 -10.87 -0.25 15.04
C GLY A 76 -10.04 0.93 14.53
N GLY A 77 -10.48 1.65 13.50
CA GLY A 77 -9.82 2.87 13.09
C GLY A 77 -9.24 2.86 11.68
N VAL A 78 -8.51 3.93 11.38
CA VAL A 78 -7.92 4.22 10.07
C VAL A 78 -6.45 3.85 10.09
N ARG A 79 -5.98 3.20 9.04
CA ARG A 79 -4.56 2.92 8.81
C ARG A 79 -4.03 3.68 7.62
N ARG A 80 -2.72 3.97 7.66
CA ARG A 80 -2.00 4.63 6.60
C ARG A 80 -0.88 3.73 6.09
N TRP A 81 -0.71 3.70 4.76
CA TRP A 81 0.37 2.99 4.08
C TRP A 81 1.13 3.96 3.18
N ARG A 82 2.45 3.90 3.24
CA ARG A 82 3.32 4.57 2.28
C ARG A 82 3.16 3.92 0.92
N HIS A 83 2.90 4.74 -0.12
CA HIS A 83 2.84 4.33 -1.52
C HIS A 83 3.96 5.03 -2.30
N GLN A 84 4.17 4.64 -3.56
CA GLN A 84 5.09 5.30 -4.49
C GLN A 84 4.75 6.78 -4.60
N ASP A 85 5.77 7.61 -4.83
CA ASP A 85 5.57 9.05 -4.96
C ASP A 85 4.88 9.38 -6.29
N PHE A 86 4.04 10.39 -6.27
CA PHE A 86 3.44 10.93 -7.47
C PHE A 86 4.13 12.27 -7.80
N GLY A 87 5.06 12.23 -8.75
CA GLY A 87 5.94 13.36 -9.04
C GLY A 87 6.73 13.78 -7.79
N CYS A 88 6.61 15.04 -7.39
CA CYS A 88 7.28 15.56 -6.20
C CYS A 88 6.51 15.33 -4.89
N ARG A 89 5.37 14.65 -4.92
CA ARG A 89 4.50 14.47 -3.75
C ARG A 89 4.56 13.05 -3.23
N ARG A 90 4.75 12.93 -1.92
CA ARG A 90 4.59 11.64 -1.25
C ARG A 90 3.14 11.24 -1.27
N VAL A 91 2.91 9.93 -1.46
CA VAL A 91 1.56 9.38 -1.47
C VAL A 91 1.38 8.47 -0.26
N GLY A 92 0.24 8.65 0.41
CA GLY A 92 -0.23 7.79 1.47
C GLY A 92 -1.61 7.24 1.16
N LEU A 93 -1.77 5.92 1.19
CA LEU A 93 -3.09 5.31 1.18
C LEU A 93 -3.66 5.32 2.60
N VAL A 94 -4.88 5.80 2.75
CA VAL A 94 -5.56 5.93 4.06
C VAL A 94 -6.90 5.22 3.98
N ALA A 95 -7.07 4.15 4.75
CA ALA A 95 -8.32 3.39 4.74
C ALA A 95 -8.70 2.87 6.13
N ALA A 96 -10.00 2.84 6.40
CA ALA A 96 -10.56 2.07 7.48
C ALA A 96 -10.53 0.58 7.11
N LEU A 97 -10.13 -0.26 8.06
CA LEU A 97 -10.07 -1.70 7.86
C LEU A 97 -11.23 -2.36 8.60
N PRO A 98 -12.28 -2.80 7.89
CA PRO A 98 -13.33 -3.58 8.51
C PRO A 98 -12.78 -4.91 9.04
N ARG A 99 -13.46 -5.46 10.05
CA ARG A 99 -13.20 -6.81 10.52
C ARG A 99 -14.13 -7.79 9.83
N VAL A 100 -13.68 -9.02 9.72
CA VAL A 100 -14.47 -10.15 9.24
C VAL A 100 -14.50 -11.22 10.31
N ASP A 101 -15.64 -11.89 10.48
CA ASP A 101 -15.78 -13.01 11.39
C ASP A 101 -15.70 -14.34 10.63
N ARG A 102 -14.94 -15.27 11.18
CA ARG A 102 -14.75 -16.62 10.63
C ARG A 102 -14.73 -17.67 11.72
N PRO A 103 -15.48 -18.78 11.60
CA PRO A 103 -15.54 -19.82 12.61
C PRO A 103 -14.17 -20.37 13.04
N ARG A 104 -13.23 -20.51 12.07
CA ARG A 104 -11.87 -21.03 12.34
C ARG A 104 -10.83 -19.96 12.65
N CYS A 105 -11.08 -18.70 12.37
CA CYS A 105 -10.10 -17.62 12.51
C CYS A 105 -10.50 -16.60 13.56
N GLY A 106 -11.76 -16.63 14.01
CA GLY A 106 -12.36 -15.60 14.85
C GLY A 106 -12.54 -14.27 14.12
N VAL A 107 -12.80 -13.23 14.88
CA VAL A 107 -12.92 -11.86 14.38
C VAL A 107 -11.52 -11.31 14.12
N VAL A 108 -11.22 -11.05 12.85
CA VAL A 108 -9.92 -10.54 12.40
C VAL A 108 -10.08 -9.40 11.41
N VAL A 109 -9.08 -8.54 11.32
CA VAL A 109 -9.05 -7.44 10.35
C VAL A 109 -9.02 -8.02 8.93
N ALA A 110 -9.79 -7.45 8.02
CA ALA A 110 -9.75 -7.83 6.61
C ALA A 110 -8.38 -7.52 6.00
N SER A 111 -7.91 -8.38 5.08
CA SER A 111 -6.71 -8.10 4.32
C SER A 111 -6.96 -7.00 3.29
N VAL A 112 -5.93 -6.23 3.02
CA VAL A 112 -5.92 -5.26 1.93
C VAL A 112 -5.13 -5.81 0.74
N PRO A 113 -5.55 -5.53 -0.50
CA PRO A 113 -4.85 -6.07 -1.67
C PRO A 113 -3.52 -5.38 -1.96
N TRP A 114 -3.32 -4.15 -1.47
CA TRP A 114 -2.12 -3.34 -1.75
C TRP A 114 -0.95 -3.56 -0.80
N ALA A 115 -1.14 -4.23 0.34
CA ALA A 115 -0.10 -4.41 1.34
C ALA A 115 -0.06 -5.83 1.91
N GLY A 116 1.10 -6.25 2.35
CA GLY A 116 1.27 -7.49 3.11
C GLY A 116 0.74 -7.35 4.55
N PRO A 117 0.50 -8.48 5.25
CA PRO A 117 0.14 -8.47 6.66
C PRO A 117 1.16 -7.69 7.49
N GLY A 118 0.68 -6.77 8.33
CA GLY A 118 1.54 -5.95 9.20
C GLY A 118 2.37 -4.86 8.51
N SER A 119 2.45 -4.82 7.18
CA SER A 119 3.20 -3.79 6.48
C SER A 119 2.54 -2.42 6.61
N ARG A 120 3.39 -1.38 6.71
CA ARG A 120 3.01 0.04 6.62
C ARG A 120 3.30 0.64 5.25
N SER A 121 3.70 -0.19 4.30
CA SER A 121 4.00 0.19 2.91
C SER A 121 3.18 -0.65 1.96
N THR A 122 2.88 -0.12 0.79
CA THR A 122 2.27 -0.89 -0.29
C THR A 122 3.31 -1.82 -0.90
N ARG A 123 2.86 -2.87 -1.59
CA ARG A 123 3.75 -3.81 -2.26
C ARG A 123 4.56 -3.14 -3.38
N ASP A 124 3.96 -2.19 -4.07
CA ASP A 124 4.63 -1.43 -5.14
C ASP A 124 5.74 -0.55 -4.56
N PHE A 125 5.49 0.15 -3.45
CA PHE A 125 6.54 0.87 -2.73
C PHE A 125 7.64 -0.04 -2.18
N GLU A 126 7.28 -1.22 -1.68
CA GLU A 126 8.27 -2.21 -1.23
C GLU A 126 9.14 -2.69 -2.40
N ALA A 127 8.55 -2.93 -3.58
CA ALA A 127 9.30 -3.31 -4.77
C ALA A 127 10.23 -2.18 -5.25
N GLU A 128 9.71 -0.94 -5.30
CA GLU A 128 10.50 0.25 -5.61
C GLU A 128 11.66 0.46 -4.64
N CYS A 129 11.45 0.19 -3.37
CA CYS A 129 12.52 0.27 -2.36
C CYS A 129 13.56 -0.84 -2.51
N ALA A 130 13.12 -2.07 -2.79
CA ALA A 130 14.01 -3.23 -2.86
C ALA A 130 14.92 -3.21 -4.09
N TRP A 131 14.43 -2.71 -5.23
CA TRP A 131 15.20 -2.70 -6.47
C TRP A 131 16.52 -1.92 -6.37
N PRO A 132 16.56 -0.64 -5.97
CA PRO A 132 17.82 0.10 -5.85
C PRO A 132 18.71 -0.44 -4.73
N MET A 133 18.18 -1.21 -3.78
CA MET A 133 19.00 -1.88 -2.75
C MET A 133 19.92 -2.97 -3.32
N THR A 134 19.74 -3.37 -4.57
CA THR A 134 20.65 -4.31 -5.26
C THR A 134 21.94 -3.64 -5.69
N VAL A 135 21.93 -2.31 -5.89
CA VAL A 135 23.06 -1.53 -6.45
C VAL A 135 23.50 -0.36 -5.56
N ALA A 136 22.74 -0.02 -4.53
CA ALA A 136 23.02 1.10 -3.65
C ALA A 136 22.86 0.73 -2.17
N ASN A 137 23.56 1.46 -1.30
CA ASN A 137 23.47 1.23 0.13
C ASN A 137 22.16 1.74 0.74
N ARG A 138 21.80 1.23 1.93
CA ARG A 138 20.57 1.56 2.66
C ARG A 138 20.38 3.05 2.92
N LYS A 139 21.48 3.78 3.17
CA LYS A 139 21.43 5.22 3.48
C LYS A 139 21.03 6.02 2.25
N THR A 140 21.61 5.69 1.11
CA THR A 140 21.29 6.31 -0.19
C THR A 140 19.85 6.05 -0.59
N VAL A 141 19.40 4.79 -0.54
CA VAL A 141 18.00 4.43 -0.86
C VAL A 141 17.02 5.07 0.12
N GLY A 142 17.33 5.06 1.41
CA GLY A 142 16.52 5.72 2.43
C GLY A 142 16.40 7.22 2.19
N GLY A 143 17.50 7.88 1.83
CA GLY A 143 17.50 9.31 1.47
C GLY A 143 16.65 9.60 0.24
N PHE A 144 16.81 8.81 -0.82
CA PHE A 144 16.05 8.96 -2.07
C PHE A 144 14.54 8.77 -1.87
N LEU A 145 14.14 7.72 -1.16
CA LEU A 145 12.73 7.43 -0.90
C LEU A 145 12.16 8.17 0.32
N HIS A 146 12.99 8.99 0.97
CA HIS A 146 12.63 9.74 2.17
C HIS A 146 12.09 8.86 3.32
N ILE A 147 12.72 7.74 3.55
CA ILE A 147 12.46 6.83 4.67
C ILE A 147 13.75 6.62 5.49
N ALA A 148 13.60 6.14 6.70
CA ALA A 148 14.76 5.78 7.50
C ALA A 148 15.53 4.62 6.85
N TRP A 149 16.86 4.66 6.90
CA TRP A 149 17.73 3.62 6.34
C TRP A 149 17.44 2.21 6.90
N ARG A 150 17.01 2.12 8.16
CA ARG A 150 16.56 0.87 8.78
C ARG A 150 15.30 0.35 8.10
N THR A 151 14.34 1.24 7.85
CA THR A 151 13.10 0.89 7.12
C THR A 151 13.41 0.38 5.72
N ALA A 152 14.34 1.02 5.00
CA ALA A 152 14.77 0.55 3.67
C ALA A 152 15.33 -0.88 3.74
N GLY A 153 16.19 -1.17 4.72
CA GLY A 153 16.73 -2.51 4.94
C GLY A 153 15.67 -3.56 5.30
N ASP A 154 14.71 -3.21 6.16
CA ASP A 154 13.63 -4.12 6.54
C ASP A 154 12.67 -4.39 5.38
N VAL A 155 12.38 -3.39 4.54
CA VAL A 155 11.59 -3.56 3.33
C VAL A 155 12.30 -4.49 2.35
N ALA A 156 13.58 -4.24 2.06
CA ALA A 156 14.35 -5.07 1.14
C ALA A 156 14.41 -6.54 1.60
N ARG A 157 14.64 -6.78 2.89
CA ARG A 157 14.62 -8.13 3.47
C ARG A 157 13.28 -8.82 3.26
N ARG A 158 12.16 -8.16 3.59
CA ARG A 158 10.82 -8.75 3.38
C ARG A 158 10.53 -9.07 1.91
N VAL A 159 10.98 -8.21 0.99
CA VAL A 159 10.83 -8.48 -0.45
C VAL A 159 11.68 -9.68 -0.85
N ALA A 160 12.94 -9.74 -0.42
CA ALA A 160 13.83 -10.87 -0.72
C ALA A 160 13.27 -12.20 -0.18
N GLU A 161 12.75 -12.22 1.04
CA GLU A 161 12.11 -13.40 1.64
C GLU A 161 10.88 -13.84 0.82
N ARG A 162 10.06 -12.88 0.39
CA ARG A 162 8.87 -13.16 -0.44
C ARG A 162 9.25 -13.71 -1.82
N VAL A 163 10.28 -13.16 -2.45
CA VAL A 163 10.79 -13.64 -3.75
C VAL A 163 11.35 -15.04 -3.60
N LYS A 164 12.20 -15.30 -2.59
CA LYS A 164 12.73 -16.63 -2.30
C LYS A 164 11.63 -17.66 -2.10
N ALA A 165 10.57 -17.33 -1.36
CA ALA A 165 9.45 -18.23 -1.12
C ALA A 165 8.63 -18.55 -2.39
N SER A 166 8.73 -17.74 -3.44
CA SER A 166 8.04 -17.95 -4.73
C SER A 166 8.92 -18.61 -5.80
N MET A 167 10.21 -18.72 -5.57
CA MET A 167 11.15 -19.37 -6.48
C MET A 167 11.30 -20.86 -6.12
N PRO A 168 11.49 -21.75 -7.12
CA PRO A 168 11.94 -23.12 -6.85
C PRO A 168 13.29 -23.08 -6.14
N SER A 169 13.60 -24.10 -5.36
CA SER A 169 14.90 -24.19 -4.72
C SER A 169 16.01 -24.19 -5.77
N PRO A 170 17.07 -23.37 -5.62
CA PRO A 170 18.20 -23.43 -6.53
C PRO A 170 18.94 -24.77 -6.47
N PHE A 171 18.61 -25.61 -5.48
CA PHE A 171 19.17 -26.95 -5.30
C PHE A 171 18.25 -28.07 -5.82
N ASP A 172 17.07 -27.73 -6.37
CA ASP A 172 16.17 -28.71 -6.98
C ASP A 172 16.87 -29.37 -8.19
N GLY A 173 17.04 -30.70 -8.11
CA GLY A 173 17.71 -31.47 -9.15
C GLY A 173 19.25 -31.55 -9.02
N LEU A 174 19.86 -30.93 -8.01
CA LEU A 174 21.29 -31.12 -7.73
C LEU A 174 21.54 -32.50 -7.14
N THR A 175 22.36 -33.30 -7.81
CA THR A 175 22.77 -34.64 -7.39
C THR A 175 24.17 -34.67 -6.72
N ALA A 176 24.98 -33.63 -6.94
CA ALA A 176 26.31 -33.52 -6.34
C ALA A 176 26.72 -32.03 -6.25
N ILE A 177 27.48 -31.67 -5.22
CA ILE A 177 28.15 -30.39 -5.05
C ILE A 177 29.64 -30.68 -4.87
N GLY A 178 30.47 -30.12 -5.75
CA GLY A 178 31.92 -30.10 -5.58
C GLY A 178 32.32 -28.88 -4.74
N VAL A 179 33.25 -29.06 -3.82
CA VAL A 179 33.90 -27.97 -3.07
C VAL A 179 35.39 -28.06 -3.39
N ASP A 180 35.90 -27.02 -4.03
CA ASP A 180 37.33 -26.83 -4.31
C ASP A 180 38.04 -26.22 -3.11
#